data_a58394a3fa37cbef9b7fb704ff12dedd
#
_entry.id   a58394a3fa37cbef9b7fb704ff12dedd
#
_cell.length_a   1.000
_cell.length_b   1.000
_cell.length_c   1.000
_cell.angle_alpha   90.00
_cell.angle_beta   90.00
_cell.angle_gamma   90.00
#
_symmetry.space_group_name_H-M   'P 1'
#
loop_
_entity.id
_entity.type
_entity.pdbx_description
1 polymer ?
#
loop_
_entity_poly.entity_id
_entity_poly.type
_entity_poly.pdbx_seq_one_letter_code
_entity_poly.pdbx_strand_id
1 'polypeptide(L)'
;MLMKRFIRDIKKYFGFSVVSAKAQLKSEVANSYLNWLWWILDPICFMLIYTFIFGYVFKAKEPYFPIFIFIGLSMWDFFNRMINQSVRIVKTNKPIVSKVYLPKYILVLTKVWVNSFKMMISFAIVILMMIFWRVPFTYKIIYTIPTLLLLLLFTFACSLWLLH
;
A
#
# COMPACT_ATOMS: atom_id res chain seq x y z
N MET A 1 12.88 -17.85 21.71
CA MET A 1 14.12 -17.05 21.52
C MET A 1 14.10 -16.21 20.25
N LEU A 2 13.65 -16.74 19.12
CA LEU A 2 13.57 -16.06 17.80
C LEU A 2 12.67 -14.79 17.82
N MET A 3 11.49 -14.86 18.45
CA MET A 3 10.55 -13.73 18.49
C MET A 3 11.08 -12.49 19.23
N LYS A 4 11.81 -12.69 20.35
CA LYS A 4 12.46 -11.58 21.07
C LYS A 4 13.58 -10.93 20.25
N ARG A 5 14.32 -11.72 19.46
CA ARG A 5 15.35 -11.22 18.55
C ARG A 5 14.72 -10.42 17.41
N PHE A 6 13.66 -10.92 16.79
CA PHE A 6 12.90 -10.26 15.74
C PHE A 6 12.38 -8.88 16.17
N ILE A 7 11.71 -8.80 17.34
CA ILE A 7 11.19 -7.54 17.89
C ILE A 7 12.32 -6.54 18.19
N ARG A 8 13.43 -7.02 18.76
CA ARG A 8 14.60 -6.17 19.06
C ARG A 8 15.22 -5.61 17.78
N ASP A 9 15.33 -6.42 16.75
CA ASP A 9 15.91 -6.02 15.47
C ASP A 9 14.99 -5.05 14.72
N ILE A 10 13.67 -5.25 14.77
CA ILE A 10 12.70 -4.28 14.24
C ILE A 10 12.89 -2.92 14.93
N LYS A 11 12.97 -2.88 16.27
CA LYS A 11 13.19 -1.63 17.00
C LYS A 11 14.53 -0.97 16.62
N LYS A 12 15.59 -1.76 16.49
CA LYS A 12 16.93 -1.28 16.14
C LYS A 12 16.98 -0.66 14.75
N TYR A 13 16.34 -1.30 13.77
CA TYR A 13 16.39 -0.89 12.36
C TYR A 13 15.16 -0.11 11.91
N PHE A 14 14.24 0.23 12.82
CA PHE A 14 13.03 1.01 12.51
C PHE A 14 13.38 2.33 11.84
N GLY A 15 14.30 3.10 12.44
CA GLY A 15 14.76 4.37 11.87
C GLY A 15 15.35 4.22 10.47
N PHE A 16 16.14 3.17 10.24
CA PHE A 16 16.68 2.85 8.92
C PHE A 16 15.56 2.57 7.91
N SER A 17 14.55 1.77 8.27
CA SER A 17 13.45 1.44 7.35
C SER A 17 12.65 2.67 6.94
N VAL A 18 12.40 3.61 7.87
CA VAL A 18 11.68 4.87 7.59
C VAL A 18 12.52 5.80 6.71
N VAL A 19 13.79 5.98 7.02
CA VAL A 19 14.70 6.81 6.21
C VAL A 19 14.86 6.24 4.79
N SER A 20 15.04 4.93 4.69
CA SER A 20 15.12 4.23 3.40
C SER A 20 13.84 4.36 2.59
N ALA A 21 12.67 4.27 3.24
CA ALA A 21 11.38 4.48 2.58
C ALA A 21 11.22 5.92 2.05
N LYS A 22 11.60 6.92 2.85
CA LYS A 22 11.61 8.34 2.41
C LYS A 22 12.53 8.56 1.22
N ALA A 23 13.74 7.99 1.26
CA ALA A 23 14.69 8.09 0.16
C ALA A 23 14.14 7.46 -1.12
N GLN A 24 13.48 6.30 -1.01
CA GLN A 24 12.85 5.64 -2.14
C GLN A 24 11.70 6.47 -2.72
N LEU A 25 10.78 6.99 -1.90
CA LEU A 25 9.69 7.86 -2.35
C LEU A 25 10.25 9.11 -3.05
N LYS A 26 11.28 9.74 -2.47
CA LYS A 26 11.95 10.88 -3.08
C LYS A 26 12.58 10.54 -4.43
N SER A 27 13.22 9.39 -4.57
CA SER A 27 13.83 8.96 -5.83
C SER A 27 12.77 8.67 -6.91
N GLU A 28 11.63 8.11 -6.53
CA GLU A 28 10.52 7.86 -7.46
C GLU A 28 9.95 9.19 -8.02
N VAL A 29 9.85 10.21 -7.18
CA VAL A 29 9.40 11.56 -7.61
C VAL A 29 10.47 12.28 -8.43
N ALA A 30 11.75 12.17 -8.05
CA ALA A 30 12.85 12.87 -8.71
C ALA A 30 13.11 12.36 -10.14
N ASN A 31 12.86 11.09 -10.41
CA ASN A 31 13.12 10.48 -11.71
C ASN A 31 12.12 10.91 -12.82
N SER A 32 10.93 11.40 -12.44
CA SER A 32 9.95 11.92 -13.39
C SER A 32 8.88 12.73 -12.66
N TYR A 33 8.65 13.96 -13.14
CA TYR A 33 7.55 14.81 -12.64
C TYR A 33 6.16 14.16 -12.79
N LEU A 34 6.01 13.25 -13.75
CA LEU A 34 4.76 12.52 -13.97
C LEU A 34 4.63 11.26 -13.10
N ASN A 35 5.72 10.76 -12.50
CA ASN A 35 5.68 9.47 -11.81
C ASN A 35 4.80 9.48 -10.56
N TRP A 36 4.78 10.59 -9.80
CA TRP A 36 3.88 10.73 -8.65
C TRP A 36 2.40 10.86 -9.08
N LEU A 37 2.15 11.43 -10.26
CA LEU A 37 0.80 11.56 -10.81
C LEU A 37 0.18 10.19 -11.10
N TRP A 38 0.99 9.21 -11.52
CA TRP A 38 0.54 7.85 -11.74
C TRP A 38 0.04 7.15 -10.47
N TRP A 39 0.55 7.52 -9.30
CA TRP A 39 0.03 6.97 -8.03
C TRP A 39 -1.44 7.32 -7.79
N ILE A 40 -1.90 8.40 -8.40
CA ILE A 40 -3.28 8.89 -8.31
C ILE A 40 -4.07 8.45 -9.55
N LEU A 41 -3.47 8.58 -10.72
CA LEU A 41 -4.14 8.35 -12.01
C LEU A 41 -4.51 6.88 -12.21
N ASP A 42 -3.58 5.95 -11.90
CA ASP A 42 -3.82 4.52 -12.02
C ASP A 42 -5.10 4.06 -11.29
N PRO A 43 -5.25 4.27 -9.97
CA PRO A 43 -6.44 3.84 -9.26
C PRO A 43 -7.72 4.54 -9.75
N ILE A 44 -7.63 5.82 -10.18
CA ILE A 44 -8.78 6.54 -10.73
C ILE A 44 -9.20 5.94 -12.07
N CYS A 45 -8.26 5.67 -12.98
CA CYS A 45 -8.57 5.04 -14.27
C CYS A 45 -9.22 3.67 -14.09
N PHE A 46 -8.66 2.83 -13.23
CA PHE A 46 -9.27 1.54 -12.91
C PHE A 46 -10.67 1.68 -12.30
N MET A 47 -10.85 2.62 -11.37
CA MET A 47 -12.16 2.92 -10.81
C MET A 47 -13.18 3.28 -11.90
N LEU A 48 -12.81 4.15 -12.85
CA LEU A 48 -13.70 4.54 -13.95
C LEU A 48 -14.08 3.35 -14.83
N ILE A 49 -13.09 2.51 -15.20
CA ILE A 49 -13.32 1.30 -15.99
C ILE A 49 -14.27 0.35 -15.28
N TYR A 50 -13.99 0.02 -14.02
CA TYR A 50 -14.81 -0.90 -13.24
C TYR A 50 -16.21 -0.32 -12.96
N THR A 51 -16.30 0.98 -12.70
CA THR A 51 -17.59 1.65 -12.53
C THR A 51 -18.42 1.59 -13.83
N PHE A 52 -17.80 1.78 -14.98
CA PHE A 52 -18.48 1.65 -16.26
C PHE A 52 -18.96 0.20 -16.49
N ILE A 53 -18.09 -0.78 -16.29
CA ILE A 53 -18.42 -2.19 -16.55
C ILE A 53 -19.53 -2.65 -15.58
N PHE A 54 -19.31 -2.52 -14.29
CA PHE A 54 -20.21 -3.08 -13.28
C PHE A 54 -21.40 -2.18 -12.98
N GLY A 55 -21.23 -0.86 -13.03
CA GLY A 55 -22.31 0.10 -12.79
C GLY A 55 -23.26 0.22 -13.98
N TYR A 56 -22.70 0.41 -15.19
CA TYR A 56 -23.52 0.64 -16.39
C TYR A 56 -23.93 -0.66 -17.07
N VAL A 57 -22.98 -1.57 -17.35
CA VAL A 57 -23.24 -2.82 -18.10
C VAL A 57 -23.97 -3.83 -17.22
N PHE A 58 -23.50 -4.09 -16.02
CA PHE A 58 -24.10 -5.06 -15.08
C PHE A 58 -25.17 -4.46 -14.17
N LYS A 59 -25.44 -3.14 -14.25
CA LYS A 59 -26.47 -2.44 -13.47
C LYS A 59 -26.39 -2.69 -11.96
N ALA A 60 -25.17 -2.61 -11.41
CA ALA A 60 -24.97 -2.74 -9.97
C ALA A 60 -25.81 -1.70 -9.21
N LYS A 61 -26.55 -2.15 -8.19
CA LYS A 61 -27.52 -1.31 -7.43
C LYS A 61 -26.91 -0.69 -6.15
N GLU A 62 -25.59 -0.86 -5.95
CA GLU A 62 -24.94 -0.35 -4.74
C GLU A 62 -24.90 1.18 -4.73
N PRO A 63 -25.31 1.82 -3.63
CA PRO A 63 -25.21 3.27 -3.49
C PRO A 63 -23.74 3.66 -3.48
N TYR A 64 -23.41 4.78 -4.14
CA TYR A 64 -22.04 5.30 -4.23
C TYR A 64 -21.01 4.29 -4.79
N PHE A 65 -21.43 3.49 -5.76
CA PHE A 65 -20.66 2.40 -6.35
C PHE A 65 -19.21 2.77 -6.74
N PRO A 66 -18.93 3.96 -7.31
CA PRO A 66 -17.55 4.37 -7.64
C PRO A 66 -16.61 4.39 -6.41
N ILE A 67 -17.12 4.89 -5.27
CA ILE A 67 -16.34 4.97 -4.02
C ILE A 67 -16.09 3.56 -3.48
N PHE A 68 -17.09 2.70 -3.51
CA PHE A 68 -16.98 1.30 -3.09
C PHE A 68 -15.89 0.57 -3.88
N ILE A 69 -15.92 0.69 -5.22
CA ILE A 69 -14.90 0.10 -6.11
C ILE A 69 -13.51 0.67 -5.83
N PHE A 70 -13.42 2.00 -5.65
CA PHE A 70 -12.13 2.64 -5.42
C PHE A 70 -11.45 2.17 -4.13
N ILE A 71 -12.22 1.98 -3.06
CA ILE A 71 -11.71 1.44 -1.78
C ILE A 71 -11.18 0.02 -2.00
N GLY A 72 -11.97 -0.86 -2.63
CA GLY A 72 -11.57 -2.23 -2.90
C GLY A 72 -10.31 -2.33 -3.77
N LEU A 73 -10.26 -1.53 -4.85
CA LEU A 73 -9.09 -1.47 -5.73
C LEU A 73 -7.85 -0.94 -5.03
N SER A 74 -7.99 0.05 -4.15
CA SER A 74 -6.85 0.60 -3.40
C SER A 74 -6.25 -0.43 -2.44
N MET A 75 -7.09 -1.23 -1.78
CA MET A 75 -6.64 -2.33 -0.90
C MET A 75 -5.98 -3.45 -1.71
N TRP A 76 -6.58 -3.81 -2.85
CA TRP A 76 -6.05 -4.82 -3.75
C TRP A 76 -4.70 -4.41 -4.35
N ASP A 77 -4.57 -3.16 -4.78
CA ASP A 77 -3.33 -2.61 -5.33
C ASP A 77 -2.20 -2.61 -4.28
N PHE A 78 -2.51 -2.22 -3.04
CA PHE A 78 -1.56 -2.31 -1.94
C PHE A 78 -1.03 -3.74 -1.77
N PHE A 79 -1.93 -4.73 -1.72
CA PHE A 79 -1.57 -6.15 -1.61
C PHE A 79 -0.69 -6.59 -2.78
N ASN A 80 -1.12 -6.33 -4.02
CA ASN A 80 -0.39 -6.72 -5.22
C ASN A 80 1.00 -6.10 -5.29
N ARG A 81 1.13 -4.80 -5.01
CA ARG A 81 2.43 -4.12 -5.00
C ARG A 81 3.36 -4.74 -3.97
N MET A 82 2.87 -5.02 -2.77
CA MET A 82 3.67 -5.64 -1.72
C MET A 82 4.17 -7.02 -2.12
N ILE A 83 3.30 -7.89 -2.64
CA ILE A 83 3.66 -9.25 -3.07
C ILE A 83 4.70 -9.19 -4.20
N ASN A 84 4.43 -8.43 -5.26
CA ASN A 84 5.33 -8.30 -6.41
C ASN A 84 6.70 -7.73 -6.05
N GLN A 85 6.71 -6.75 -5.13
CA GLN A 85 7.97 -6.17 -4.65
C GLN A 85 8.74 -7.15 -3.77
N SER A 86 8.05 -7.95 -2.93
CA SER A 86 8.67 -8.91 -2.03
C SER A 86 9.40 -10.02 -2.77
N VAL A 87 8.83 -10.52 -3.88
CA VAL A 87 9.49 -11.51 -4.75
C VAL A 87 10.83 -11.00 -5.30
N ARG A 88 10.93 -9.71 -5.59
CA ARG A 88 12.12 -9.10 -6.21
C ARG A 88 13.04 -8.41 -5.21
N ILE A 89 12.67 -8.34 -3.94
CA ILE A 89 13.29 -7.44 -2.95
C ILE A 89 14.79 -7.68 -2.75
N VAL A 90 15.20 -8.94 -2.68
CA VAL A 90 16.61 -9.32 -2.49
C VAL A 90 17.42 -8.96 -3.71
N LYS A 91 16.90 -9.24 -4.91
CA LYS A 91 17.57 -8.94 -6.19
C LYS A 91 17.74 -7.43 -6.37
N THR A 92 16.71 -6.65 -6.10
CA THR A 92 16.73 -5.19 -6.25
C THR A 92 17.64 -4.50 -5.25
N ASN A 93 17.77 -5.06 -4.03
CA ASN A 93 18.61 -4.49 -2.97
C ASN A 93 19.98 -5.19 -2.82
N LYS A 94 20.39 -6.00 -3.81
CA LYS A 94 21.68 -6.71 -3.81
C LYS A 94 22.86 -5.80 -3.45
N PRO A 95 23.01 -4.57 -3.99
CA PRO A 95 24.12 -3.69 -3.66
C PRO A 95 24.19 -3.28 -2.19
N ILE A 96 23.03 -3.23 -1.50
CA ILE A 96 22.95 -2.87 -0.08
C ILE A 96 23.22 -4.11 0.78
N VAL A 97 22.58 -5.22 0.45
CA VAL A 97 22.69 -6.48 1.21
C VAL A 97 24.11 -7.07 1.14
N SER A 98 24.86 -6.83 0.05
CA SER A 98 26.25 -7.30 -0.10
C SER A 98 27.25 -6.49 0.72
N LYS A 99 26.94 -5.23 1.07
CA LYS A 99 27.85 -4.34 1.81
C LYS A 99 27.57 -4.27 3.30
N VAL A 100 26.32 -4.51 3.71
CA VAL A 100 25.88 -4.38 5.11
C VAL A 100 25.05 -5.60 5.48
N TYR A 101 25.37 -6.20 6.62
CA TYR A 101 24.53 -7.26 7.19
C TYR A 101 23.19 -6.67 7.64
N LEU A 102 22.22 -6.73 6.74
CA LEU A 102 20.87 -6.27 7.00
C LEU A 102 19.89 -7.46 6.96
N PRO A 103 19.11 -7.72 8.02
CA PRO A 103 18.10 -8.76 8.00
C PRO A 103 17.09 -8.49 6.87
N LYS A 104 16.82 -9.50 6.03
CA LYS A 104 15.96 -9.36 4.83
C LYS A 104 14.56 -8.81 5.15
N TYR A 105 13.98 -9.14 6.31
CA TYR A 105 12.65 -8.64 6.72
C TYR A 105 12.61 -7.12 6.94
N ILE A 106 13.76 -6.46 7.18
CA ILE A 106 13.82 -5.00 7.28
C ILE A 106 13.57 -4.36 5.90
N LEU A 107 14.01 -5.00 4.83
CA LEU A 107 13.70 -4.56 3.47
C LEU A 107 12.20 -4.64 3.17
N VAL A 108 11.54 -5.71 3.63
CA VAL A 108 10.06 -5.82 3.53
C VAL A 108 9.40 -4.70 4.31
N LEU A 109 9.87 -4.43 5.54
CA LEU A 109 9.33 -3.34 6.36
C LEU A 109 9.46 -1.98 5.66
N THR A 110 10.58 -1.73 4.97
CA THR A 110 10.77 -0.52 4.14
C THR A 110 9.69 -0.44 3.04
N LYS A 111 9.39 -1.56 2.37
CA LYS A 111 8.34 -1.59 1.34
C LYS A 111 6.93 -1.39 1.91
N VAL A 112 6.67 -1.90 3.12
CA VAL A 112 5.42 -1.61 3.84
C VAL A 112 5.25 -0.11 4.02
N TRP A 113 6.28 0.61 4.49
CA TRP A 113 6.22 2.07 4.67
C TRP A 113 5.93 2.80 3.35
N VAL A 114 6.65 2.45 2.27
CA VAL A 114 6.45 3.07 0.94
C VAL A 114 5.02 2.85 0.43
N ASN A 115 4.53 1.62 0.46
CA ASN A 115 3.20 1.31 -0.07
C ASN A 115 2.07 1.80 0.85
N SER A 116 2.28 1.82 2.18
CA SER A 116 1.33 2.42 3.12
C SER A 116 1.17 3.92 2.86
N PHE A 117 2.26 4.64 2.56
CA PHE A 117 2.18 6.04 2.18
C PHE A 117 1.34 6.25 0.90
N LYS A 118 1.56 5.42 -0.13
CA LYS A 118 0.76 5.48 -1.37
C LYS A 118 -0.72 5.15 -1.11
N MET A 119 -0.98 4.17 -0.26
CA MET A 119 -2.34 3.82 0.16
C MET A 119 -3.03 4.97 0.91
N MET A 120 -2.29 5.71 1.76
CA MET A 120 -2.83 6.91 2.42
C MET A 120 -3.27 7.99 1.41
N ILE A 121 -2.53 8.17 0.31
CA ILE A 121 -2.93 9.09 -0.77
C ILE A 121 -4.25 8.62 -1.40
N SER A 122 -4.38 7.32 -1.70
CA SER A 122 -5.63 6.76 -2.23
C SER A 122 -6.80 6.97 -1.28
N PHE A 123 -6.61 6.77 0.04
CA PHE A 123 -7.65 7.04 1.03
C PHE A 123 -7.99 8.54 1.16
N ALA A 124 -7.02 9.44 0.98
CA ALA A 124 -7.31 10.87 0.92
C ALA A 124 -8.24 11.20 -0.27
N ILE A 125 -8.04 10.56 -1.41
CA ILE A 125 -8.95 10.68 -2.57
C ILE A 125 -10.33 10.13 -2.24
N VAL A 126 -10.43 8.99 -1.53
CA VAL A 126 -11.73 8.45 -1.06
C VAL A 126 -12.47 9.48 -0.23
N ILE A 127 -11.79 10.12 0.72
CA ILE A 127 -12.41 11.15 1.57
C ILE A 127 -12.89 12.34 0.73
N LEU A 128 -12.10 12.80 -0.23
CA LEU A 128 -12.51 13.86 -1.16
C LEU A 128 -13.74 13.46 -1.98
N MET A 129 -13.78 12.22 -2.47
CA MET A 129 -14.95 11.70 -3.19
C MET A 129 -16.18 11.64 -2.28
N MET A 130 -16.04 11.18 -1.03
CA MET A 130 -17.16 11.15 -0.08
C MET A 130 -17.73 12.54 0.19
N ILE A 131 -16.88 13.55 0.30
CA ILE A 131 -17.30 14.95 0.46
C ILE A 131 -18.04 15.44 -0.79
N PHE A 132 -17.49 15.16 -1.97
CA PHE A 132 -18.08 15.58 -3.25
C PHE A 132 -19.47 14.98 -3.49
N TRP A 133 -19.64 13.67 -3.22
CA TRP A 133 -20.93 12.99 -3.36
C TRP A 133 -21.83 13.12 -2.14
N ARG A 134 -21.44 13.92 -1.13
CA ARG A 134 -22.20 14.12 0.12
C ARG A 134 -22.58 12.81 0.80
N VAL A 135 -21.68 11.85 0.79
CA VAL A 135 -21.92 10.56 1.45
C VAL A 135 -22.03 10.77 2.96
N PRO A 136 -23.07 10.26 3.63
CA PRO A 136 -23.22 10.44 5.06
C PRO A 136 -22.07 9.76 5.82
N PHE A 137 -21.34 10.53 6.62
CA PHE A 137 -20.32 10.02 7.52
C PHE A 137 -21.00 9.25 8.66
N THR A 138 -21.03 7.94 8.54
CA THR A 138 -21.59 7.05 9.56
C THR A 138 -20.49 6.56 10.48
N TYR A 139 -20.79 6.31 11.77
CA TYR A 139 -19.85 5.73 12.73
C TYR A 139 -19.21 4.39 12.26
N LYS A 140 -19.83 3.72 11.30
CA LYS A 140 -19.30 2.50 10.66
C LYS A 140 -17.93 2.67 10.00
N ILE A 141 -17.50 3.90 9.69
CA ILE A 141 -16.17 4.20 9.15
C ILE A 141 -15.07 3.74 10.13
N ILE A 142 -15.35 3.68 11.43
CA ILE A 142 -14.37 3.20 12.41
C ILE A 142 -13.93 1.74 12.15
N TYR A 143 -14.79 0.92 11.53
CA TYR A 143 -14.44 -0.45 11.14
C TYR A 143 -13.40 -0.53 10.02
N THR A 144 -13.15 0.57 9.32
CA THR A 144 -12.08 0.64 8.32
C THR A 144 -10.69 0.51 8.97
N ILE A 145 -10.52 0.99 10.20
CA ILE A 145 -9.23 0.91 10.92
C ILE A 145 -8.80 -0.54 11.17
N PRO A 146 -9.62 -1.42 11.79
CA PRO A 146 -9.23 -2.81 12.00
C PRO A 146 -9.09 -3.58 10.68
N THR A 147 -9.87 -3.28 9.63
CA THR A 147 -9.71 -3.94 8.32
C THR A 147 -8.40 -3.56 7.66
N LEU A 148 -7.97 -2.29 7.72
CA LEU A 148 -6.66 -1.86 7.23
C LEU A 148 -5.51 -2.49 8.01
N LEU A 149 -5.63 -2.56 9.33
CA LEU A 149 -4.61 -3.20 10.16
C LEU A 149 -4.48 -4.68 9.83
N LEU A 150 -5.59 -5.38 9.64
CA LEU A 150 -5.61 -6.78 9.24
C LEU A 150 -4.99 -6.97 7.85
N LEU A 151 -5.30 -6.09 6.89
CA LEU A 151 -4.69 -6.09 5.56
C LEU A 151 -3.16 -5.92 5.65
N LEU A 152 -2.68 -4.97 6.44
CA LEU A 152 -1.25 -4.73 6.65
C LEU A 152 -0.56 -5.96 7.24
N LEU A 153 -1.12 -6.55 8.30
CA LEU A 153 -0.57 -7.74 8.95
C LEU A 153 -0.55 -8.94 8.01
N PHE A 154 -1.65 -9.19 7.31
CA PHE A 154 -1.76 -10.28 6.36
C PHE A 154 -0.75 -10.14 5.22
N THR A 155 -0.68 -8.96 4.61
CA THR A 155 0.24 -8.67 3.51
C THR A 155 1.70 -8.78 3.95
N PHE A 156 2.01 -8.31 5.17
CA PHE A 156 3.35 -8.44 5.74
C PHE A 156 3.73 -9.91 5.97
N ALA A 157 2.81 -10.71 6.52
CA ALA A 157 3.03 -12.14 6.73
C ALA A 157 3.27 -12.89 5.41
N CYS A 158 2.45 -12.63 4.38
CA CYS A 158 2.63 -13.19 3.03
C CYS A 158 3.98 -12.76 2.42
N SER A 159 4.36 -11.50 2.59
CA SER A 159 5.64 -10.97 2.11
C SER A 159 6.84 -11.63 2.78
N LEU A 160 6.75 -11.92 4.07
CA LEU A 160 7.79 -12.65 4.80
C LEU A 160 7.89 -14.10 4.35
N TRP A 161 6.76 -14.74 4.07
CA TRP A 161 6.74 -16.11 3.56
C TRP A 161 7.41 -16.22 2.19
N LEU A 162 7.15 -15.27 1.30
CA LEU A 162 7.80 -15.20 -0.02
C LEU A 162 9.30 -14.91 0.02
N LEU A 163 9.79 -14.44 1.16
CA LEU A 163 11.20 -14.08 1.35
C LEU A 163 12.07 -15.31 1.68
N HIS A 164 11.44 -16.41 2.07
CA HIS A 164 12.10 -17.66 2.45
C HIS A 164 12.41 -18.50 1.25
#